data_ef88b9f35e8ff4de03ff0ab687f2d740
#
_entry.id   ef88b9f35e8ff4de03ff0ab687f2d740
#
_cell.length_a   1.000
_cell.length_b   1.000
_cell.length_c   1.000
_cell.angle_alpha   90.00
_cell.angle_beta   90.00
_cell.angle_gamma   90.00
#
_symmetry.space_group_name_H-M   'P 1'
#
loop_
_entity.id
_entity.type
_entity.pdbx_description
1 polymer ?
#
loop_
_entity_poly.entity_id
_entity_poly.type
_entity_poly.pdbx_seq_one_letter_code
_entity_poly.pdbx_strand_id
1 'polypeptide(L)'
;MWELAEKYSGRVGYRRGTKAPGLDASPPVIDCSGWVGVLLTAGMNAQNRAAGRNVFDTADIAACVAWSDRILLEIETRTSTLLVGGEITADTLPRCATIGLNLGEFGWETNFPRTRGINHIVQLVRRPADQMPFVSESLGPDDKGGVRLMPIDQWLKAFSGCIAASKAWAVDPFAMADRRRNIRE
;
A
#
# COMPACT_ATOMS: atom_id res chain seq x y z
N MET A 1 -1.19 0.65 11.94
CA MET A 1 -1.21 -0.25 10.74
C MET A 1 -0.97 -1.70 11.11
N TRP A 2 0.06 -2.04 11.89
CA TRP A 2 0.35 -3.44 12.26
C TRP A 2 -0.86 -4.17 12.86
N GLU A 3 -1.49 -3.60 13.89
CA GLU A 3 -2.64 -4.22 14.57
C GLU A 3 -3.79 -4.58 13.61
N LEU A 4 -4.04 -3.72 12.61
CA LEU A 4 -5.05 -4.01 11.58
C LEU A 4 -4.58 -5.15 10.67
N ALA A 5 -3.32 -5.09 10.20
CA ALA A 5 -2.76 -6.10 9.32
C ALA A 5 -2.77 -7.49 9.99
N GLU A 6 -2.40 -7.57 11.25
CA GLU A 6 -2.43 -8.79 12.06
C GLU A 6 -3.86 -9.29 12.32
N LYS A 7 -4.77 -8.37 12.69
CA LYS A 7 -6.18 -8.69 12.96
C LYS A 7 -6.88 -9.33 11.77
N TYR A 8 -6.62 -8.81 10.56
CA TYR A 8 -7.36 -9.22 9.35
C TYR A 8 -6.63 -10.25 8.50
N SER A 9 -5.34 -10.52 8.76
CA SER A 9 -4.58 -11.55 8.05
C SER A 9 -5.22 -12.93 8.18
N GLY A 10 -5.48 -13.59 7.05
CA GLY A 10 -6.14 -14.88 6.97
C GLY A 10 -7.64 -14.88 7.29
N ARG A 11 -8.26 -13.71 7.50
CA ARG A 11 -9.68 -13.58 7.91
C ARG A 11 -10.54 -12.82 6.93
N VAL A 12 -9.92 -12.11 5.99
CA VAL A 12 -10.61 -11.29 4.98
C VAL A 12 -10.25 -11.82 3.61
N GLY A 13 -11.27 -12.15 2.83
CA GLY A 13 -11.12 -12.65 1.47
C GLY A 13 -10.77 -11.55 0.46
N TYR A 14 -10.37 -11.98 -0.73
CA TYR A 14 -10.17 -11.06 -1.86
C TYR A 14 -11.43 -10.97 -2.72
N ARG A 15 -11.82 -9.75 -3.06
CA ARG A 15 -12.81 -9.48 -4.12
C ARG A 15 -12.45 -8.18 -4.82
N ARG A 16 -12.24 -8.26 -6.14
CA ARG A 16 -11.89 -7.11 -6.96
C ARG A 16 -12.94 -6.01 -6.88
N GLY A 17 -12.48 -4.74 -6.83
CA GLY A 17 -13.33 -3.57 -6.77
C GLY A 17 -13.91 -3.28 -5.39
N THR A 18 -13.67 -4.13 -4.40
CA THR A 18 -14.20 -3.96 -3.04
C THR A 18 -13.25 -3.13 -2.19
N LYS A 19 -13.78 -2.07 -1.60
CA LYS A 19 -13.05 -1.12 -0.73
C LYS A 19 -13.41 -1.33 0.75
N ALA A 20 -13.03 -0.39 1.61
CA ALA A 20 -13.23 -0.48 3.07
C ALA A 20 -14.61 -1.00 3.52
N PRO A 21 -15.75 -0.61 2.92
CA PRO A 21 -17.05 -1.16 3.31
C PRO A 21 -17.18 -2.68 3.14
N GLY A 22 -16.34 -3.31 2.32
CA GLY A 22 -16.31 -4.76 2.17
C GLY A 22 -15.84 -5.51 3.42
N LEU A 23 -15.17 -4.83 4.36
CA LEU A 23 -14.78 -5.40 5.65
C LEU A 23 -15.99 -5.66 6.56
N ASP A 24 -17.11 -4.98 6.33
CA ASP A 24 -18.37 -5.14 7.05
C ASP A 24 -19.28 -6.22 6.39
N ALA A 25 -18.86 -6.78 5.26
CA ALA A 25 -19.58 -7.86 4.59
C ALA A 25 -19.45 -9.19 5.35
N SER A 26 -20.33 -10.14 5.03
CA SER A 26 -20.29 -11.49 5.58
C SER A 26 -20.27 -12.52 4.42
N PRO A 27 -19.15 -13.19 4.16
CA PRO A 27 -17.81 -12.99 4.75
C PRO A 27 -17.14 -11.67 4.34
N PRO A 28 -16.22 -11.13 5.15
CA PRO A 28 -15.54 -9.89 4.82
C PRO A 28 -14.59 -10.07 3.64
N VAL A 29 -14.57 -9.08 2.73
CA VAL A 29 -13.76 -9.09 1.51
C VAL A 29 -13.22 -7.70 1.20
N ILE A 30 -12.01 -7.64 0.58
CA ILE A 30 -11.41 -6.38 0.14
C ILE A 30 -10.42 -6.63 -1.01
N ASP A 31 -10.24 -5.66 -1.93
CA ASP A 31 -9.18 -5.72 -2.94
C ASP A 31 -7.87 -5.10 -2.43
N CYS A 32 -6.79 -5.22 -3.23
CA CYS A 32 -5.46 -4.74 -2.86
C CYS A 32 -5.44 -3.22 -2.55
N SER A 33 -6.03 -2.40 -3.40
CA SER A 33 -6.04 -0.95 -3.22
C SER A 33 -6.98 -0.50 -2.10
N GLY A 34 -8.09 -1.20 -1.90
CA GLY A 34 -8.96 -0.98 -0.74
C GLY A 34 -8.23 -1.26 0.58
N TRP A 35 -7.48 -2.36 0.62
CA TRP A 35 -6.71 -2.73 1.80
C TRP A 35 -5.59 -1.73 2.12
N VAL A 36 -4.80 -1.33 1.12
CA VAL A 36 -3.77 -0.30 1.30
C VAL A 36 -4.38 1.02 1.78
N GLY A 37 -5.52 1.44 1.20
CA GLY A 37 -6.24 2.63 1.63
C GLY A 37 -6.66 2.58 3.10
N VAL A 38 -7.14 1.43 3.58
CA VAL A 38 -7.48 1.21 5.01
C VAL A 38 -6.25 1.38 5.90
N LEU A 39 -5.13 0.75 5.56
CA LEU A 39 -3.90 0.81 6.35
C LEU A 39 -3.32 2.23 6.40
N LEU A 40 -3.23 2.91 5.25
CA LEU A 40 -2.70 4.27 5.16
C LEU A 40 -3.58 5.27 5.91
N THR A 41 -4.90 5.22 5.72
CA THR A 41 -5.85 6.07 6.46
C THR A 41 -5.69 5.90 7.97
N ALA A 42 -5.60 4.66 8.43
CA ALA A 42 -5.42 4.36 9.86
C ALA A 42 -4.08 4.88 10.39
N GLY A 43 -2.98 4.70 9.63
CA GLY A 43 -1.65 5.16 9.99
C GLY A 43 -1.55 6.68 10.07
N MET A 44 -2.07 7.40 9.06
CA MET A 44 -2.08 8.86 9.02
C MET A 44 -2.93 9.47 10.13
N ASN A 45 -4.13 8.92 10.36
CA ASN A 45 -4.98 9.35 11.46
C ASN A 45 -4.35 9.08 12.84
N ALA A 46 -3.61 7.97 13.00
CA ALA A 46 -2.88 7.71 14.24
C ALA A 46 -1.76 8.74 14.48
N GLN A 47 -1.01 9.12 13.43
CA GLN A 47 -0.01 10.18 13.53
C GLN A 47 -0.63 11.56 13.82
N ASN A 48 -1.75 11.90 13.19
CA ASN A 48 -2.48 13.13 13.50
C ASN A 48 -2.88 13.19 14.97
N ARG A 49 -3.43 12.09 15.50
CA ARG A 49 -3.77 12.00 16.94
C ARG A 49 -2.56 12.13 17.85
N ALA A 50 -1.48 11.41 17.54
CA ALA A 50 -0.25 11.45 18.33
C ALA A 50 0.41 12.84 18.34
N ALA A 51 0.31 13.56 17.22
CA ALA A 51 0.84 14.92 17.09
C ALA A 51 -0.08 16.01 17.66
N GLY A 52 -1.32 15.69 18.04
CA GLY A 52 -2.33 16.67 18.47
C GLY A 52 -2.70 17.69 17.38
N ARG A 53 -2.39 17.43 16.12
CA ARG A 53 -2.65 18.31 14.96
C ARG A 53 -2.70 17.52 13.66
N ASN A 54 -3.26 18.12 12.62
CA ASN A 54 -3.31 17.51 11.28
C ASN A 54 -1.93 17.60 10.60
N VAL A 55 -1.07 16.59 10.80
CA VAL A 55 0.19 16.39 10.05
C VAL A 55 -0.13 15.95 8.62
N PHE A 56 -1.19 15.17 8.46
CA PHE A 56 -1.80 14.82 7.17
C PHE A 56 -3.18 15.47 7.11
N ASP A 57 -3.47 16.17 6.02
CA ASP A 57 -4.80 16.73 5.81
C ASP A 57 -5.75 15.76 5.11
N THR A 58 -6.97 16.22 4.87
CA THR A 58 -8.01 15.45 4.20
C THR A 58 -7.60 15.07 2.77
N ALA A 59 -6.84 15.94 2.07
CA ALA A 59 -6.39 15.67 0.71
C ALA A 59 -5.30 14.60 0.66
N ASP A 60 -4.40 14.56 1.65
CA ASP A 60 -3.39 13.50 1.78
C ASP A 60 -4.04 12.14 2.03
N ILE A 61 -5.02 12.11 2.94
CA ILE A 61 -5.76 10.87 3.23
C ILE A 61 -6.58 10.43 2.01
N ALA A 62 -7.23 11.35 1.31
CA ALA A 62 -8.02 11.06 0.12
C ALA A 62 -7.15 10.51 -1.03
N ALA A 63 -5.90 10.98 -1.17
CA ALA A 63 -4.95 10.47 -2.15
C ALA A 63 -4.65 8.96 -1.98
N CYS A 64 -4.82 8.43 -0.77
CA CYS A 64 -4.61 7.02 -0.45
C CYS A 64 -5.85 6.14 -0.70
N VAL A 65 -6.97 6.71 -1.16
CA VAL A 65 -8.24 5.99 -1.37
C VAL A 65 -8.62 6.04 -2.86
N ALA A 66 -8.00 5.17 -3.66
CA ALA A 66 -8.21 5.09 -5.10
C ALA A 66 -7.90 3.67 -5.61
N TRP A 67 -7.74 3.48 -6.92
CA TRP A 67 -7.18 2.25 -7.49
C TRP A 67 -5.63 2.27 -7.41
N SER A 68 -5.00 1.11 -7.54
CA SER A 68 -3.58 0.89 -7.25
C SER A 68 -2.62 1.88 -7.94
N ASP A 69 -2.75 2.06 -9.24
CA ASP A 69 -1.88 2.96 -10.03
C ASP A 69 -2.04 4.43 -9.57
N ARG A 70 -3.27 4.84 -9.28
CA ARG A 70 -3.59 6.21 -8.84
C ARG A 70 -3.05 6.50 -7.44
N ILE A 71 -3.18 5.56 -6.49
CA ILE A 71 -2.62 5.73 -5.14
C ILE A 71 -1.13 6.01 -5.23
N LEU A 72 -0.39 5.18 -5.98
CA LEU A 72 1.06 5.33 -6.08
C LEU A 72 1.47 6.64 -6.73
N LEU A 73 0.84 7.03 -7.83
CA LEU A 73 1.09 8.30 -8.53
C LEU A 73 0.78 9.52 -7.66
N GLU A 74 -0.31 9.50 -6.90
CA GLU A 74 -0.67 10.60 -6.00
C GLU A 74 0.37 10.77 -4.87
N ILE A 75 0.81 9.65 -4.28
CA ILE A 75 1.84 9.70 -3.23
C ILE A 75 3.16 10.21 -3.82
N GLU A 76 3.61 9.67 -4.96
CA GLU A 76 4.81 10.12 -5.65
C GLU A 76 4.79 11.62 -5.94
N THR A 77 3.71 12.11 -6.54
CA THR A 77 3.54 13.53 -6.86
C THR A 77 3.62 14.42 -5.61
N ARG A 78 3.12 13.92 -4.49
CA ARG A 78 3.08 14.66 -3.22
C ARG A 78 4.38 14.58 -2.43
N THR A 79 5.19 13.53 -2.62
CA THR A 79 6.39 13.28 -1.80
C THR A 79 7.68 13.41 -2.57
N SER A 80 7.63 13.29 -3.90
CA SER A 80 8.81 13.18 -4.78
C SER A 80 9.71 11.98 -4.39
N THR A 81 9.15 10.99 -3.71
CA THR A 81 9.84 9.74 -3.38
C THR A 81 9.50 8.68 -4.41
N LEU A 82 10.50 8.00 -4.95
CA LEU A 82 10.32 6.89 -5.87
C LEU A 82 11.55 5.99 -5.87
N LEU A 83 11.33 4.69 -5.74
CA LEU A 83 12.29 3.64 -6.04
C LEU A 83 11.71 2.76 -7.15
N VAL A 84 12.54 2.30 -8.08
CA VAL A 84 12.11 1.52 -9.24
C VAL A 84 12.92 0.23 -9.37
N GLY A 85 12.24 -0.89 -9.58
CA GLY A 85 12.88 -2.15 -9.89
C GLY A 85 13.95 -2.56 -8.89
N GLY A 86 15.18 -2.76 -9.37
CA GLY A 86 16.32 -3.21 -8.56
C GLY A 86 16.74 -2.28 -7.42
N GLU A 87 16.25 -1.04 -7.39
CA GLU A 87 16.43 -0.15 -6.23
C GLU A 87 15.60 -0.59 -5.02
N ILE A 88 14.60 -1.44 -5.21
CA ILE A 88 13.70 -1.92 -4.17
C ILE A 88 14.33 -3.11 -3.46
N THR A 89 14.93 -2.85 -2.30
CA THR A 89 15.54 -3.84 -1.42
C THR A 89 15.05 -3.65 0.02
N ALA A 90 15.31 -4.61 0.90
CA ALA A 90 14.94 -4.48 2.30
C ALA A 90 15.60 -3.26 2.97
N ASP A 91 16.81 -2.89 2.53
CA ASP A 91 17.60 -1.80 3.10
C ASP A 91 17.22 -0.42 2.56
N THR A 92 16.76 -0.35 1.29
CA THR A 92 16.44 0.93 0.63
C THR A 92 14.99 1.37 0.84
N LEU A 93 14.09 0.42 1.14
CA LEU A 93 12.69 0.72 1.32
C LEU A 93 12.44 1.67 2.49
N PRO A 94 11.66 2.75 2.29
CA PRO A 94 11.17 3.58 3.38
C PRO A 94 10.48 2.75 4.47
N ARG A 95 10.49 3.27 5.69
CA ARG A 95 9.94 2.55 6.86
C ARG A 95 8.51 2.05 6.66
N CYS A 96 7.69 2.78 5.93
CA CYS A 96 6.29 2.46 5.66
C CYS A 96 5.98 2.57 4.17
N ALA A 97 6.83 1.99 3.31
CA ALA A 97 6.67 2.09 1.87
C ALA A 97 5.33 1.52 1.38
N THR A 98 4.76 2.18 0.39
CA THR A 98 3.71 1.62 -0.47
C THR A 98 4.36 1.14 -1.75
N ILE A 99 4.12 -0.12 -2.13
CA ILE A 99 4.76 -0.74 -3.29
C ILE A 99 3.70 -1.14 -4.30
N GLY A 100 3.85 -0.68 -5.55
CA GLY A 100 3.00 -1.06 -6.68
C GLY A 100 3.70 -2.02 -7.61
N LEU A 101 2.96 -2.99 -8.15
CA LEU A 101 3.45 -4.00 -9.08
C LEU A 101 2.60 -4.01 -10.36
N ASN A 102 3.27 -4.16 -11.50
CA ASN A 102 2.64 -4.57 -12.75
C ASN A 102 2.86 -6.08 -12.92
N LEU A 103 1.83 -6.86 -12.62
CA LEU A 103 1.83 -8.33 -12.70
C LEU A 103 1.51 -8.87 -14.12
N GLY A 104 1.45 -7.99 -15.12
CA GLY A 104 1.07 -8.30 -16.48
C GLY A 104 -0.32 -7.75 -16.84
N GLU A 105 -0.79 -8.09 -18.03
CA GLU A 105 -2.06 -7.61 -18.55
C GLU A 105 -3.21 -8.52 -18.11
N PHE A 106 -4.28 -7.89 -17.64
CA PHE A 106 -5.53 -8.57 -17.30
C PHE A 106 -6.67 -7.96 -18.13
N GLY A 107 -7.58 -8.77 -18.65
CA GLY A 107 -8.65 -8.34 -19.54
C GLY A 107 -9.60 -7.27 -18.97
N TRP A 108 -9.62 -7.09 -17.65
CA TRP A 108 -10.41 -6.06 -16.98
C TRP A 108 -9.75 -4.65 -16.96
N GLU A 109 -8.48 -4.54 -17.37
CA GLU A 109 -7.72 -3.28 -17.32
C GLU A 109 -8.08 -2.30 -18.43
N THR A 110 -8.73 -2.75 -19.47
CA THR A 110 -9.10 -1.93 -20.65
C THR A 110 -9.99 -0.73 -20.32
N ASN A 111 -10.70 -0.76 -19.19
CA ASN A 111 -11.62 0.30 -18.78
C ASN A 111 -10.97 1.37 -17.87
N PHE A 112 -9.71 1.19 -17.47
CA PHE A 112 -9.03 2.09 -16.53
C PHE A 112 -7.62 2.40 -17.05
N PRO A 113 -7.38 3.63 -17.54
CA PRO A 113 -6.04 4.02 -17.97
C PRO A 113 -5.08 3.96 -16.76
N ARG A 114 -3.95 3.27 -16.95
CA ARG A 114 -2.91 3.08 -15.94
C ARG A 114 -1.58 3.53 -16.50
N THR A 115 -1.01 4.56 -15.91
CA THR A 115 0.23 5.19 -16.37
C THR A 115 1.41 4.21 -16.34
N ARG A 116 1.46 3.34 -15.30
CA ARG A 116 2.52 2.33 -15.11
C ARG A 116 2.01 0.90 -15.23
N GLY A 117 0.72 0.73 -15.50
CA GLY A 117 0.09 -0.59 -15.53
C GLY A 117 0.06 -1.27 -14.16
N ILE A 118 0.15 -0.50 -13.05
CA ILE A 118 0.12 -1.07 -11.70
C ILE A 118 -1.25 -1.66 -11.44
N ASN A 119 -1.31 -2.97 -11.27
CA ASN A 119 -2.52 -3.73 -11.03
C ASN A 119 -2.53 -4.46 -9.67
N HIS A 120 -1.42 -4.41 -8.94
CA HIS A 120 -1.32 -4.85 -7.56
C HIS A 120 -0.58 -3.80 -6.72
N ILE A 121 -1.04 -3.60 -5.48
CA ILE A 121 -0.44 -2.64 -4.55
C ILE A 121 -0.43 -3.22 -3.14
N VAL A 122 0.64 -2.96 -2.40
CA VAL A 122 0.87 -3.48 -1.07
C VAL A 122 1.42 -2.42 -0.13
N GLN A 123 1.31 -2.65 1.17
CA GLN A 123 1.79 -1.74 2.20
C GLN A 123 2.82 -2.42 3.10
N LEU A 124 4.00 -1.79 3.25
CA LEU A 124 4.98 -2.19 4.24
C LEU A 124 4.53 -1.76 5.64
N VAL A 125 4.50 -2.70 6.55
CA VAL A 125 4.19 -2.48 7.96
C VAL A 125 5.31 -3.05 8.83
N ARG A 126 5.48 -2.52 10.04
CA ARG A 126 6.50 -3.04 10.95
C ARG A 126 5.89 -3.60 12.21
N ARG A 127 6.39 -4.77 12.62
CA ARG A 127 5.99 -5.40 13.86
C ARG A 127 6.51 -4.56 15.06
N PRO A 128 5.64 -4.17 16.01
CA PRO A 128 6.06 -3.27 17.09
C PRO A 128 7.18 -3.84 17.98
N ALA A 129 7.19 -5.16 18.23
CA ALA A 129 8.09 -5.81 19.16
C ALA A 129 9.56 -5.72 18.77
N ASP A 130 9.89 -5.78 17.48
CA ASP A 130 11.26 -5.88 16.97
C ASP A 130 11.53 -5.03 15.72
N GLN A 131 10.53 -4.27 15.27
CA GLN A 131 10.58 -3.43 14.07
C GLN A 131 10.81 -4.22 12.78
N MET A 132 10.67 -5.54 12.79
CA MET A 132 10.77 -6.36 11.58
C MET A 132 9.75 -5.90 10.52
N PRO A 133 10.21 -5.73 9.26
CA PRO A 133 9.34 -5.33 8.16
C PRO A 133 8.55 -6.51 7.59
N PHE A 134 7.27 -6.29 7.39
CA PHE A 134 6.34 -7.20 6.73
C PHE A 134 5.59 -6.46 5.63
N VAL A 135 5.28 -7.14 4.55
CA VAL A 135 4.30 -6.69 3.58
C VAL A 135 2.92 -7.16 3.99
N SER A 136 1.98 -6.23 4.05
CA SER A 136 0.55 -6.53 4.18
C SER A 136 -0.13 -6.26 2.85
N GLU A 137 -0.81 -7.27 2.31
CA GLU A 137 -1.46 -7.19 1.01
C GLU A 137 -2.79 -7.94 1.03
N SER A 138 -3.70 -7.56 0.13
CA SER A 138 -4.84 -8.38 -0.25
C SER A 138 -4.64 -8.83 -1.69
N LEU A 139 -4.48 -10.13 -1.90
CA LEU A 139 -4.15 -10.73 -3.21
C LEU A 139 -5.13 -11.83 -3.56
N GLY A 140 -5.66 -11.78 -4.83
CA GLY A 140 -6.56 -12.76 -5.42
C GLY A 140 -5.87 -14.01 -5.92
N PRO A 141 -6.62 -14.99 -6.52
CA PRO A 141 -7.90 -14.78 -7.23
C PRO A 141 -9.09 -14.58 -6.30
N ASP A 142 -10.19 -14.07 -6.89
CA ASP A 142 -11.46 -13.89 -6.17
C ASP A 142 -11.88 -15.20 -5.49
N ASP A 143 -12.41 -15.09 -4.29
CA ASP A 143 -12.88 -16.17 -3.42
C ASP A 143 -11.83 -17.20 -2.95
N LYS A 144 -10.55 -17.05 -3.34
CA LYS A 144 -9.44 -17.92 -2.91
C LYS A 144 -8.26 -17.18 -2.31
N GLY A 145 -8.20 -15.86 -2.50
CA GLY A 145 -7.18 -14.99 -1.96
C GLY A 145 -7.67 -14.24 -0.73
N GLY A 146 -6.90 -13.27 -0.27
CA GLY A 146 -7.28 -12.40 0.83
C GLY A 146 -6.14 -11.62 1.43
N VAL A 147 -6.44 -11.04 2.59
CA VAL A 147 -5.46 -10.27 3.36
C VAL A 147 -4.45 -11.23 4.00
N ARG A 148 -3.17 -10.92 3.80
CA ARG A 148 -2.07 -11.69 4.38
C ARG A 148 -0.91 -10.77 4.83
N LEU A 149 -0.09 -11.32 5.71
CA LEU A 149 1.19 -10.76 6.13
C LEU A 149 2.32 -11.68 5.67
N MET A 150 3.37 -11.10 5.11
CA MET A 150 4.56 -11.82 4.68
C MET A 150 5.81 -11.05 5.07
N PRO A 151 6.85 -11.68 5.66
CA PRO A 151 8.14 -11.04 5.87
C PRO A 151 8.69 -10.45 4.57
N ILE A 152 9.31 -9.28 4.63
CA ILE A 152 9.73 -8.52 3.43
C ILE A 152 10.66 -9.36 2.55
N ASP A 153 11.62 -10.10 3.11
CA ASP A 153 12.57 -10.89 2.34
C ASP A 153 11.88 -12.00 1.52
N GLN A 154 10.87 -12.64 2.11
CA GLN A 154 10.07 -13.64 1.41
C GLN A 154 9.24 -13.01 0.29
N TRP A 155 8.68 -11.81 0.55
CA TRP A 155 7.90 -11.08 -0.43
C TRP A 155 8.78 -10.61 -1.62
N LEU A 156 9.96 -10.03 -1.35
CA LEU A 156 10.91 -9.61 -2.38
C LEU A 156 11.35 -10.80 -3.25
N LYS A 157 11.57 -11.96 -2.64
CA LYS A 157 11.89 -13.21 -3.37
C LYS A 157 10.72 -13.66 -4.25
N ALA A 158 9.49 -13.62 -3.73
CA ALA A 158 8.29 -14.04 -4.47
C ALA A 158 8.03 -13.15 -5.70
N PHE A 159 8.35 -11.86 -5.63
CA PHE A 159 8.14 -10.89 -6.70
C PHE A 159 9.44 -10.45 -7.41
N SER A 160 10.53 -11.21 -7.23
CA SER A 160 11.84 -10.89 -7.80
C SER A 160 11.83 -10.71 -9.33
N GLY A 161 10.97 -11.43 -10.04
CA GLY A 161 10.79 -11.26 -11.50
C GLY A 161 10.24 -9.89 -11.88
N CYS A 162 9.26 -9.35 -11.14
CA CYS A 162 8.74 -8.00 -11.37
C CYS A 162 9.78 -6.93 -11.04
N ILE A 163 10.53 -7.14 -9.94
CA ILE A 163 11.61 -6.23 -9.50
C ILE A 163 12.71 -6.18 -10.55
N ALA A 164 13.21 -7.33 -11.01
CA ALA A 164 14.25 -7.42 -12.04
C ALA A 164 13.81 -6.84 -13.40
N ALA A 165 12.52 -6.96 -13.73
CA ALA A 165 11.94 -6.40 -14.96
C ALA A 165 11.58 -4.91 -14.86
N SER A 166 11.94 -4.22 -13.76
CA SER A 166 11.55 -2.83 -13.48
C SER A 166 10.01 -2.59 -13.50
N LYS A 167 9.25 -3.62 -13.14
CA LYS A 167 7.79 -3.59 -13.02
C LYS A 167 7.30 -3.44 -11.58
N ALA A 168 8.15 -2.90 -10.73
CA ALA A 168 7.88 -2.59 -9.33
C ALA A 168 8.26 -1.14 -9.02
N TRP A 169 7.45 -0.43 -8.25
CA TRP A 169 7.66 0.96 -7.83
C TRP A 169 7.32 1.08 -6.35
N ALA A 170 8.15 1.80 -5.60
CA ALA A 170 7.90 2.06 -4.18
C ALA A 170 7.98 3.55 -3.87
N VAL A 171 7.09 4.02 -3.00
CA VAL A 171 6.99 5.41 -2.53
C VAL A 171 6.86 5.47 -1.02
N ASP A 172 7.19 6.60 -0.41
CA ASP A 172 6.98 6.86 1.02
C ASP A 172 5.73 7.72 1.26
N PRO A 173 4.58 7.14 1.63
CA PRO A 173 3.37 7.92 1.89
C PRO A 173 3.50 8.84 3.10
N PHE A 174 4.41 8.55 4.03
CA PHE A 174 4.57 9.34 5.25
C PHE A 174 5.47 10.56 5.06
N ALA A 175 6.24 10.63 3.97
CA ALA A 175 6.98 11.84 3.57
C ALA A 175 6.05 13.02 3.22
N MET A 176 4.75 12.79 3.00
CA MET A 176 3.77 13.88 2.86
C MET A 176 3.73 14.80 4.09
N ALA A 177 4.02 14.29 5.29
CA ALA A 177 4.11 15.08 6.51
C ALA A 177 5.25 16.10 6.51
N ASP A 178 6.37 15.78 5.84
CA ASP A 178 7.58 16.61 5.85
C ASP A 178 7.46 17.85 4.97
N ARG A 179 6.66 17.80 3.91
CA ARG A 179 6.38 18.95 3.05
C ARG A 179 5.87 20.18 3.81
N ARG A 180 5.11 19.97 4.87
CA ARG A 180 4.50 21.06 5.64
C ARG A 180 5.41 21.65 6.69
N ARG A 181 6.50 20.97 7.03
CA ARG A 181 7.55 21.55 7.86
C ARG A 181 8.31 22.61 7.08
N ASN A 182 8.60 22.32 5.79
CA ASN A 182 9.39 23.21 4.92
C ASN A 182 8.62 24.44 4.36
N ILE A 183 7.29 24.50 4.52
CA ILE A 183 6.47 25.67 4.11
C ILE A 183 6.33 26.71 5.23
N ARG A 184 6.76 26.38 6.45
CA ARG A 184 6.62 27.25 7.64
C ARG A 184 7.95 27.85 8.14
N GLU A 185 9.03 27.56 7.45
CA GLU A 185 10.34 28.22 7.61
C GLU A 185 10.56 29.22 6.47
#